data_1be38e8d1931fac4e15455794480c200
#
_entry.id   1be38e8d1931fac4e15455794480c200
#
_cell.length_a   1.000
_cell.length_b   1.000
_cell.length_c   1.000
_cell.angle_alpha   90.00
_cell.angle_beta   90.00
_cell.angle_gamma   90.00
#
_symmetry.space_group_name_H-M   'P 1'
#
loop_
_entity.id
_entity.type
_entity.pdbx_description
1 polymer ?
#
loop_
_entity_poly.entity_id
_entity_poly.type
_entity_poly.pdbx_seq_one_letter_code
_entity_poly.pdbx_strand_id
1 'polypeptide(L)' 'MRMFYINQLLQRYDSLRTNYKHKLEEIEELQIEVLAIIEDIENRKNPKDINFIEILNFIQTELFFLQQKALKKLVKKGGE' A
#
# COMPACT_ATOMS: atom_id res chain seq x y z
N MET A 1 -15.06 9.40 2.07
CA MET A 1 -14.33 8.52 1.14
C MET A 1 -15.27 7.50 0.54
N ARG A 2 -15.08 7.19 -0.71
CA ARG A 2 -15.96 6.25 -1.41
C ARG A 2 -15.33 4.86 -1.48
N MET A 3 -16.15 3.83 -1.37
CA MET A 3 -15.71 2.45 -1.49
C MET A 3 -15.04 2.18 -2.84
N PHE A 4 -15.48 2.86 -3.88
CA PHE A 4 -14.86 2.76 -5.20
C PHE A 4 -13.35 3.05 -5.14
N TYR A 5 -12.97 4.08 -4.40
CA TYR A 5 -11.55 4.45 -4.26
C TYR A 5 -10.76 3.38 -3.50
N ILE A 6 -11.37 2.85 -2.45
CA ILE A 6 -10.75 1.76 -1.69
C ILE A 6 -10.53 0.54 -2.59
N ASN A 7 -11.52 0.20 -3.41
CA ASN A 7 -11.40 -0.93 -4.33
C ASN A 7 -10.27 -0.72 -5.34
N GLN A 8 -10.08 0.52 -5.81
CA GLN A 8 -8.97 0.82 -6.70
C GLN A 8 -7.62 0.60 -6.04
N LEU A 9 -7.50 1.00 -4.77
CA LEU A 9 -6.27 0.77 -4.02
C LEU A 9 -5.99 -0.72 -3.85
N LEU A 10 -7.03 -1.50 -3.55
CA LEU A 10 -6.89 -2.94 -3.41
C LEU A 10 -6.47 -3.60 -4.73
N GLN A 11 -7.03 -3.15 -5.85
CA GLN A 11 -6.66 -3.67 -7.15
C GLN A 11 -5.21 -3.35 -7.50
N ARG A 12 -4.78 -2.14 -7.19
CA ARG A 12 -3.38 -1.75 -7.42
C ARG A 12 -2.44 -2.60 -6.57
N TYR A 13 -2.78 -2.80 -5.30
CA TYR A 13 -2.00 -3.66 -4.43
C TYR A 13 -1.94 -5.08 -4.97
N ASP A 14 -3.07 -5.63 -5.38
CA ASP A 14 -3.11 -7.01 -5.88
C ASP A 14 -2.26 -7.17 -7.14
N SER A 15 -2.29 -6.19 -8.03
CA SER A 15 -1.46 -6.18 -9.23
C SER A 15 0.03 -6.17 -8.88
N LEU A 16 0.42 -5.36 -7.89
CA LEU A 16 1.81 -5.31 -7.45
C LEU A 16 2.23 -6.61 -6.77
N ARG A 17 1.31 -7.21 -6.02
CA ARG A 17 1.60 -8.46 -5.31
C ARG A 17 1.97 -9.59 -6.25
N THR A 18 1.33 -9.64 -7.43
CA THR A 18 1.57 -10.71 -8.38
C THR A 18 2.84 -10.50 -9.19
N ASN A 19 3.38 -9.29 -9.22
CA ASN A 19 4.58 -9.00 -10.03
C ASN A 19 5.46 -7.96 -9.33
N TYR A 20 5.90 -8.27 -8.13
CA TYR A 20 6.58 -7.28 -7.28
C TYR A 20 8.07 -7.12 -7.57
N LYS A 21 8.70 -8.05 -8.27
CA LYS A 21 10.16 -8.09 -8.39
C LYS A 21 10.80 -6.82 -8.96
N HIS A 22 10.13 -6.15 -9.88
CA HIS A 22 10.64 -4.94 -10.52
C HIS A 22 9.72 -3.75 -10.29
N LYS A 23 8.98 -3.78 -9.19
CA LYS A 23 7.96 -2.78 -8.88
C LYS A 23 8.18 -2.04 -7.57
N LEU A 24 9.42 -2.04 -7.08
CA LEU A 24 9.73 -1.41 -5.79
C LEU A 24 9.28 0.03 -5.75
N GLU A 25 9.57 0.78 -6.80
CA GLU A 25 9.19 2.20 -6.89
C GLU A 25 7.68 2.38 -6.81
N GLU A 26 6.94 1.52 -7.52
CA GLU A 26 5.49 1.58 -7.53
C GLU A 26 4.90 1.17 -6.18
N ILE A 27 5.54 0.21 -5.51
CA ILE A 27 5.14 -0.17 -4.15
C ILE A 27 5.30 1.02 -3.21
N GLU A 28 6.42 1.72 -3.29
CA GLU A 28 6.66 2.88 -2.45
C GLU A 28 5.69 4.02 -2.74
N GLU A 29 5.36 4.23 -4.00
CA GLU A 29 4.38 5.25 -4.39
C GLU A 29 3.01 4.94 -3.78
N LEU A 30 2.60 3.69 -3.83
CA LEU A 30 1.31 3.31 -3.26
C LEU A 30 1.32 3.44 -1.73
N GLN A 31 2.44 3.11 -1.09
CA GLN A 31 2.59 3.30 0.36
C GLN A 31 2.38 4.76 0.75
N ILE A 32 3.00 5.67 0.02
CA ILE A 32 2.87 7.10 0.29
C ILE A 32 1.43 7.55 0.10
N GLU A 33 0.80 7.10 -0.96
CA GLU A 33 -0.59 7.45 -1.24
C GLU A 33 -1.53 6.96 -0.15
N VAL A 34 -1.37 5.71 0.29
CA VAL A 34 -2.20 5.14 1.35
C VAL A 34 -1.98 5.88 2.67
N LEU A 35 -0.73 6.18 3.00
CA LEU A 35 -0.42 6.93 4.22
C LEU A 35 -1.07 8.31 4.20
N ALA A 36 -1.01 9.00 3.08
CA ALA A 36 -1.61 10.33 2.96
C ALA A 36 -3.12 10.26 3.17
N ILE A 37 -3.77 9.21 2.68
CA ILE A 37 -5.20 9.04 2.85
C ILE A 37 -5.53 8.78 4.33
N ILE A 38 -4.76 7.92 4.98
CA ILE A 38 -4.96 7.64 6.40
C ILE A 38 -4.85 8.93 7.22
N GLU A 39 -3.81 9.71 6.96
CA GLU A 39 -3.61 10.98 7.67
C GLU A 39 -4.76 11.95 7.43
N ASP A 40 -5.26 12.01 6.20
CA ASP A 40 -6.38 12.88 5.87
C ASP A 40 -7.64 12.48 6.64
N ILE A 41 -7.93 11.17 6.69
CA ILE A 41 -9.09 10.67 7.43
C ILE A 41 -8.95 10.98 8.92
N GLU A 42 -7.76 10.76 9.49
CA GLU A 42 -7.53 11.01 10.90
C GLU A 42 -7.66 12.50 11.24
N ASN A 43 -7.19 13.36 10.35
CA ASN A 43 -7.27 14.82 10.58
C ASN A 43 -8.70 15.33 10.48
N ARG A 44 -9.48 14.79 9.56
CA ARG A 44 -10.86 15.23 9.37
C ARG A 44 -11.81 14.66 10.41
N LYS A 45 -11.46 13.53 11.01
CA LYS A 45 -12.26 12.87 12.04
C LYS A 45 -13.70 12.63 11.63
N ASN A 46 -13.93 12.34 10.36
CA ASN A 46 -15.25 12.04 9.84
C ASN A 46 -15.63 10.61 10.24
N PRO A 47 -16.70 10.41 11.04
CA PRO A 47 -17.07 9.07 11.49
C PRO A 47 -17.34 8.09 10.35
N LYS A 48 -17.80 8.60 9.21
CA LYS A 48 -18.10 7.74 8.07
C LYS A 48 -16.83 7.16 7.45
N ASP A 49 -15.72 7.87 7.54
CA ASP A 49 -14.47 7.46 6.92
C ASP A 49 -13.58 6.66 7.86
N ILE A 50 -13.82 6.72 9.16
CA ILE A 50 -12.97 6.02 10.14
C ILE A 50 -12.93 4.52 9.89
N ASN A 51 -14.03 3.96 9.43
CA ASN A 51 -14.10 2.52 9.14
C ASN A 51 -13.13 2.08 8.05
N PHE A 52 -12.73 3.00 7.17
CA PHE A 52 -11.78 2.68 6.11
C PHE A 52 -10.35 2.59 6.60
N ILE A 53 -10.06 3.13 7.79
CA ILE A 53 -8.69 3.10 8.33
C ILE A 53 -8.20 1.67 8.51
N GLU A 54 -9.07 0.76 8.93
CA GLU A 54 -8.69 -0.64 9.09
C GLU A 54 -8.23 -1.26 7.77
N ILE A 55 -8.99 -1.03 6.72
CA ILE A 55 -8.66 -1.54 5.39
C ILE A 55 -7.36 -0.91 4.90
N LEU A 56 -7.21 0.40 5.10
CA LEU A 56 -6.02 1.11 4.67
C LEU A 56 -4.79 0.65 5.44
N ASN A 57 -4.92 0.41 6.73
CA ASN A 57 -3.83 -0.13 7.53
C ASN A 57 -3.45 -1.54 7.09
N PHE A 58 -4.44 -2.34 6.72
CA PHE A 58 -4.17 -3.67 6.17
C PHE A 58 -3.34 -3.56 4.89
N ILE A 59 -3.75 -2.68 3.97
CA ILE A 59 -3.02 -2.47 2.73
C ILE A 59 -1.60 -2.00 3.02
N GLN A 60 -1.44 -1.07 3.97
CA GLN A 60 -0.13 -0.54 4.33
C GLN A 60 0.78 -1.63 4.87
N THR A 61 0.25 -2.49 5.74
CA THR A 61 1.01 -3.61 6.29
C THR A 61 1.44 -4.58 5.20
N GLU A 62 0.53 -4.91 4.29
CA GLU A 62 0.82 -5.81 3.19
C GLU A 62 1.83 -5.22 2.22
N LEU A 63 1.75 -3.91 1.98
CA LEU A 63 2.73 -3.24 1.13
C LEU A 63 4.12 -3.25 1.77
N PHE A 64 4.18 -3.11 3.09
CA PHE A 64 5.45 -3.19 3.80
C PHE A 64 6.11 -4.56 3.60
N PHE A 65 5.35 -5.64 3.76
CA PHE A 65 5.88 -6.98 3.52
C PHE A 65 6.30 -7.17 2.08
N LEU A 66 5.51 -6.64 1.15
CA LEU A 66 5.82 -6.73 -0.27
C LEU A 66 7.10 -5.98 -0.59
N GLN A 67 7.28 -4.81 0.03
CA GLN A 67 8.51 -4.04 -0.12
C GLN A 67 9.72 -4.83 0.37
N GLN A 68 9.60 -5.49 1.51
CA GLN A 68 10.68 -6.29 2.05
C GLN A 68 11.04 -7.43 1.12
N LYS A 69 10.05 -8.08 0.52
CA LYS A 69 10.31 -9.15 -0.45
C LYS A 69 11.04 -8.61 -1.68
N ALA A 70 10.62 -7.45 -2.18
CA ALA A 70 11.25 -6.84 -3.35
C ALA A 70 12.69 -6.45 -3.06
N LEU A 71 12.94 -5.89 -1.87
CA LEU A 71 14.29 -5.52 -1.45
C LEU A 71 15.20 -6.74 -1.31
N LYS A 72 14.68 -7.82 -0.75
CA LYS A 72 15.45 -9.06 -0.62
C LYS A 72 15.86 -9.62 -1.97
N LYS A 73 14.97 -9.54 -2.95
CA LYS A 73 15.28 -10.00 -4.30
C LYS A 73 16.39 -9.16 -4.92
N LEU A 74 16.33 -7.84 -4.73
CA LEU A 74 17.38 -6.95 -5.25
C LEU A 74 18.72 -7.20 -4.60
N VAL A 75 18.74 -7.31 -3.27
CA VAL A 75 19.97 -7.54 -2.52
C VAL A 75 20.58 -8.89 -2.89
N LYS A 76 19.75 -9.93 -2.94
CA LYS A 76 20.23 -11.27 -3.28
C LYS A 76 20.81 -11.31 -4.68
N LYS A 77 20.16 -10.64 -5.62
CA LYS A 77 20.63 -10.57 -7.00
C LYS A 77 21.90 -9.75 -7.11
N GLY A 78 21.99 -8.67 -6.36
CA GLY A 78 23.17 -7.82 -6.39
C GLY A 78 24.33 -8.34 -5.59
N GLY A 79 24.08 -9.18 -4.60
CA GLY A 79 25.09 -9.72 -3.70
C GLY A 79 25.85 -10.89 -4.28
N GLU A 80 25.38 -11.38 -5.40
CA GLU A 80 26.05 -12.49 -6.08
C GLU A 80 26.81 -12.01 -7.29
#